data_bdad93696cc43f058e1c11f25cea8f4a
#
_entry.id   bdad93696cc43f058e1c11f25cea8f4a
#
_cell.length_a   1.000
_cell.length_b   1.000
_cell.length_c   1.000
_cell.angle_alpha   90.00
_cell.angle_beta   90.00
_cell.angle_gamma   90.00
#
_symmetry.space_group_name_H-M   'P 1'
#
loop_
_entity.id
_entity.type
_entity.pdbx_description
1 polymer ?
#
loop_
_entity_poly.entity_id
_entity_poly.type
_entity_poly.pdbx_seq_one_letter_code
_entity_poly.pdbx_strand_id
1 'polypeptide(L)'
;MLDATGNGEKLTAERLFGWHNSLFPTGYSGLRKIIVAKWRDDSKGPMQVVSGLVGNEKIHFQAPIAESLNKEMERFIKWINSEDETDPVLKAGITHLWFVTLHPFEDGNGRIARALTDMMLARSDKQRYRFYSMSTQIRKERTKYYQILEKTQKGTLDITGWLDWFLNCLLNALKASETILGKVIFKHNFWFQNSGKIINDRQRKILNMLLDGFEGNMNTSKWANICKCSQD
;
A
#
# COMPACT_ATOMS: atom_id res chain seq x y z
N MET A 1 12.04 -1.50 2.72
CA MET A 1 10.60 -1.57 3.09
C MET A 1 10.06 -3.01 3.16
N LEU A 2 10.68 -3.98 2.50
CA LEU A 2 10.31 -5.42 2.66
C LEU A 2 10.48 -5.92 4.11
N ASP A 3 11.33 -5.27 4.91
CA ASP A 3 11.50 -5.56 6.34
C ASP A 3 10.37 -5.00 7.23
N ALA A 4 9.51 -4.13 6.72
CA ALA A 4 8.44 -3.50 7.50
C ALA A 4 7.54 -4.52 8.19
N THR A 5 7.26 -5.65 7.52
CA THR A 5 6.42 -6.73 8.06
C THR A 5 7.21 -7.90 8.65
N GLY A 6 8.54 -7.87 8.58
CA GLY A 6 9.38 -9.07 8.72
C GLY A 6 9.93 -9.38 10.12
N ASN A 7 10.18 -8.41 10.97
CA ASN A 7 11.06 -8.65 12.11
C ASN A 7 10.59 -8.12 13.47
N GLY A 8 9.39 -7.57 13.58
CA GLY A 8 8.87 -7.09 14.87
C GLY A 8 9.69 -5.98 15.56
N GLU A 9 10.76 -5.50 14.92
CA GLU A 9 11.63 -4.48 15.48
C GLU A 9 10.90 -3.16 15.70
N LYS A 10 11.34 -2.44 16.73
CA LYS A 10 10.85 -1.09 17.03
C LYS A 10 11.12 -0.16 15.84
N LEU A 11 10.21 0.78 15.63
CA LEU A 11 10.44 1.86 14.68
C LEU A 11 11.44 2.85 15.26
N THR A 12 12.44 3.26 14.46
CA THR A 12 13.39 4.33 14.81
C THR A 12 13.50 5.32 13.66
N ALA A 13 14.10 6.49 13.92
CA ALA A 13 14.39 7.47 12.88
C ALA A 13 15.34 6.89 11.81
N GLU A 14 16.38 6.16 12.25
CA GLU A 14 17.36 5.52 11.36
C GLU A 14 16.70 4.51 10.43
N ARG A 15 15.71 3.76 10.92
CA ARG A 15 14.95 2.82 10.11
C ARG A 15 14.12 3.54 9.04
N LEU A 16 13.48 4.65 9.39
CA LEU A 16 12.76 5.51 8.43
C LEU A 16 13.73 6.12 7.41
N PHE A 17 14.90 6.55 7.82
CA PHE A 17 15.95 7.05 6.93
C PHE A 17 16.46 5.97 5.99
N GLY A 18 16.63 4.74 6.45
CA GLY A 18 16.98 3.58 5.65
C GLY A 18 15.92 3.28 4.57
N TRP A 19 14.64 3.32 4.93
CA TRP A 19 13.55 3.17 3.97
C TRP A 19 13.53 4.30 2.94
N HIS A 20 13.74 5.54 3.38
CA HIS A 20 13.78 6.69 2.48
C HIS A 20 14.97 6.60 1.51
N ASN A 21 16.15 6.21 2.00
CA ASN A 21 17.33 5.99 1.17
C ASN A 21 17.08 4.89 0.12
N SER A 22 16.39 3.81 0.49
CA SER A 22 16.03 2.73 -0.43
C SER A 22 15.03 3.17 -1.52
N LEU A 23 14.22 4.18 -1.26
CA LEU A 23 13.31 4.77 -2.26
C LEU A 23 14.04 5.68 -3.25
N PHE A 24 15.12 6.32 -2.81
CA PHE A 24 15.85 7.34 -3.56
C PHE A 24 17.37 7.14 -3.49
N PRO A 25 17.87 5.98 -3.96
CA PRO A 25 19.29 5.63 -3.81
C PRO A 25 20.24 6.59 -4.55
N THR A 26 19.74 7.32 -5.55
CA THR A 26 20.49 8.30 -6.32
C THR A 26 20.43 9.71 -5.73
N GLY A 27 19.59 9.96 -4.71
CA GLY A 27 19.36 11.29 -4.17
C GLY A 27 18.40 12.16 -5.02
N TYR A 28 17.70 11.54 -5.98
CA TYR A 28 16.78 12.26 -6.87
C TYR A 28 15.37 11.67 -6.82
N SER A 29 14.38 12.55 -6.92
CA SER A 29 12.99 12.22 -7.24
C SER A 29 12.67 12.77 -8.64
N GLY A 30 12.61 11.88 -9.62
CA GLY A 30 12.61 12.28 -11.03
C GLY A 30 13.87 13.08 -11.38
N LEU A 31 13.70 14.32 -11.83
CA LEU A 31 14.82 15.23 -12.13
C LEU A 31 15.23 16.14 -10.96
N ARG A 32 14.46 16.13 -9.86
CA ARG A 32 14.69 17.02 -8.72
C ARG A 32 15.60 16.35 -7.70
N LYS A 33 16.70 17.00 -7.32
CA LYS A 33 17.54 16.59 -6.19
C LYS A 33 16.77 16.83 -4.89
N ILE A 34 16.75 15.82 -4.00
CA ILE A 34 16.06 15.86 -2.71
C ILE A 34 17.01 15.52 -1.56
N ILE A 35 16.64 15.94 -0.35
CA ILE A 35 17.30 15.52 0.89
C ILE A 35 16.91 14.06 1.15
N VAL A 36 17.90 13.17 1.24
CA VAL A 36 17.70 11.74 1.49
C VAL A 36 18.25 11.34 2.85
N ALA A 37 17.56 10.41 3.51
CA ALA A 37 17.91 9.86 4.83
C ALA A 37 18.05 10.93 5.93
N LYS A 38 17.27 12.00 5.83
CA LYS A 38 17.13 13.05 6.85
C LYS A 38 15.73 13.63 6.75
N TRP A 39 15.27 14.27 7.81
CA TRP A 39 14.07 15.09 7.74
C TRP A 39 14.28 16.26 6.78
N ARG A 40 13.21 16.69 6.11
CA ARG A 40 13.24 17.89 5.29
C ARG A 40 13.57 19.13 6.10
N ASP A 41 14.07 20.12 5.43
CA ASP A 41 14.13 21.51 5.91
C ASP A 41 13.14 22.39 5.13
N ASP A 42 13.00 23.63 5.57
CA ASP A 42 12.16 24.63 4.87
C ASP A 42 13.03 25.64 4.08
N SER A 43 14.26 25.25 3.70
CA SER A 43 15.21 26.14 2.98
C SER A 43 14.67 26.61 1.61
N LYS A 44 13.74 25.83 1.03
CA LYS A 44 13.06 26.14 -0.24
C LYS A 44 11.63 26.68 -0.06
N GLY A 45 11.26 27.06 1.16
CA GLY A 45 9.92 27.45 1.55
C GLY A 45 9.13 26.34 2.25
N PRO A 46 7.93 26.64 2.73
CA PRO A 46 7.11 25.69 3.49
C PRO A 46 6.74 24.47 2.64
N MET A 47 6.73 23.30 3.26
CA MET A 47 6.32 22.07 2.60
C MET A 47 4.82 22.08 2.31
N GLN A 48 4.47 21.98 1.05
CA GLN A 48 3.09 21.97 0.58
C GLN A 48 2.81 20.75 -0.30
N VAL A 49 1.62 20.17 -0.13
CA VAL A 49 1.07 19.17 -1.04
C VAL A 49 0.24 19.88 -2.08
N VAL A 50 0.71 19.87 -3.30
CA VAL A 50 0.11 20.61 -4.41
C VAL A 50 -0.32 19.67 -5.55
N SER A 51 -1.27 20.13 -6.37
CA SER A 51 -1.61 19.54 -7.66
C SER A 51 -1.85 20.65 -8.70
N GLY A 52 -1.79 20.30 -9.98
CA GLY A 52 -1.94 21.26 -11.08
C GLY A 52 -0.67 21.46 -11.87
N LEU A 53 -0.71 22.40 -12.81
CA LEU A 53 0.45 22.79 -13.62
C LEU A 53 1.32 23.77 -12.85
N VAL A 54 2.62 23.79 -13.12
CA VAL A 54 3.58 24.75 -12.57
C VAL A 54 3.09 26.17 -12.86
N GLY A 55 2.98 27.00 -11.82
CA GLY A 55 2.46 28.36 -11.90
C GLY A 55 0.93 28.49 -11.74
N ASN A 56 0.21 27.37 -11.63
CA ASN A 56 -1.23 27.34 -11.32
C ASN A 56 -1.55 26.12 -10.41
N GLU A 57 -0.75 25.99 -9.34
CA GLU A 57 -0.89 24.91 -8.39
C GLU A 57 -2.03 25.16 -7.41
N LYS A 58 -2.82 24.11 -7.15
CA LYS A 58 -3.76 24.08 -6.04
C LYS A 58 -3.08 23.50 -4.81
N ILE A 59 -3.01 24.27 -3.73
CA ILE A 59 -2.50 23.81 -2.43
C ILE A 59 -3.60 23.00 -1.72
N HIS A 60 -3.34 21.73 -1.48
CA HIS A 60 -4.22 20.84 -0.75
C HIS A 60 -3.94 20.86 0.76
N PHE A 61 -2.67 20.90 1.12
CA PHE A 61 -2.24 20.88 2.52
C PHE A 61 -0.88 21.56 2.66
N GLN A 62 -0.66 22.26 3.77
CA GLN A 62 0.63 22.77 4.19
C GLN A 62 1.07 22.04 5.46
N ALA A 63 2.19 21.37 5.39
CA ALA A 63 2.74 20.60 6.50
C ALA A 63 3.30 21.50 7.61
N PRO A 64 3.48 20.99 8.84
CA PRO A 64 4.14 21.71 9.93
C PRO A 64 5.52 22.22 9.53
N ILE A 65 5.99 23.29 10.19
CA ILE A 65 7.34 23.84 9.94
C ILE A 65 8.43 22.84 10.27
N ALA A 66 9.53 22.85 9.52
CA ALA A 66 10.61 21.88 9.66
C ALA A 66 11.27 21.91 11.05
N GLU A 67 11.33 23.06 11.71
CA GLU A 67 11.88 23.19 13.08
C GLU A 67 11.18 22.31 14.11
N SER A 68 9.87 22.04 13.92
CA SER A 68 9.08 21.19 14.82
C SER A 68 9.26 19.70 14.53
N LEU A 69 9.79 19.30 13.36
CA LEU A 69 9.77 17.91 12.91
C LEU A 69 10.52 16.96 13.84
N ASN A 70 11.68 17.33 14.36
CA ASN A 70 12.43 16.44 15.26
C ASN A 70 11.56 16.05 16.46
N LYS A 71 10.98 17.04 17.14
CA LYS A 71 10.13 16.81 18.31
C LYS A 71 8.85 16.02 17.96
N GLU A 72 8.20 16.35 16.86
CA GLU A 72 6.98 15.67 16.43
C GLU A 72 7.26 14.24 15.97
N MET A 73 8.37 13.99 15.29
CA MET A 73 8.77 12.64 14.89
C MET A 73 9.21 11.78 16.07
N GLU A 74 9.86 12.35 17.08
CA GLU A 74 10.14 11.65 18.34
C GLU A 74 8.86 11.22 19.05
N ARG A 75 7.84 12.11 19.14
CA ARG A 75 6.52 11.78 19.70
C ARG A 75 5.82 10.69 18.90
N PHE A 76 5.81 10.80 17.58
CA PHE A 76 5.23 9.83 16.68
C PHE A 76 5.87 8.45 16.84
N ILE A 77 7.21 8.35 16.82
CA ILE A 77 7.96 7.10 16.96
C ILE A 77 7.73 6.49 18.36
N LYS A 78 7.73 7.32 19.41
CA LYS A 78 7.45 6.86 20.77
C LYS A 78 6.05 6.24 20.87
N TRP A 79 5.05 6.91 20.31
CA TRP A 79 3.66 6.43 20.35
C TRP A 79 3.47 5.14 19.52
N ILE A 80 4.06 5.03 18.34
CA ILE A 80 4.01 3.79 17.54
C ILE A 80 4.56 2.59 18.30
N ASN A 81 5.62 2.82 19.07
CA ASN A 81 6.30 1.77 19.83
C ASN A 81 5.71 1.54 21.22
N SER A 82 4.74 2.35 21.65
CA SER A 82 4.08 2.17 22.94
C SER A 82 3.06 1.03 22.89
N GLU A 83 2.92 0.35 24.01
CA GLU A 83 1.81 -0.54 24.30
C GLU A 83 0.74 0.31 25.01
N ASP A 84 -0.27 0.73 24.29
CA ASP A 84 -1.42 1.49 24.79
C ASP A 84 -2.72 0.70 24.49
N GLU A 85 -3.85 1.18 25.03
CA GLU A 85 -5.16 0.54 24.88
C GLU A 85 -5.79 0.76 23.50
N THR A 86 -5.09 1.44 22.58
CA THR A 86 -5.63 1.71 21.23
C THR A 86 -5.74 0.40 20.45
N ASP A 87 -6.90 0.15 19.86
CA ASP A 87 -7.08 -0.99 18.96
C ASP A 87 -5.98 -0.98 17.86
N PRO A 88 -5.29 -2.12 17.65
CA PRO A 88 -4.13 -2.17 16.75
C PRO A 88 -4.45 -1.79 15.29
N VAL A 89 -5.68 -2.05 14.82
CA VAL A 89 -6.09 -1.68 13.45
C VAL A 89 -6.35 -0.18 13.37
N LEU A 90 -7.01 0.40 14.40
CA LEU A 90 -7.17 1.85 14.50
C LEU A 90 -5.81 2.55 14.62
N LYS A 91 -4.89 1.97 15.39
CA LYS A 91 -3.51 2.48 15.51
C LYS A 91 -2.79 2.51 14.16
N ALA A 92 -3.01 1.52 13.29
CA ALA A 92 -2.49 1.54 11.92
C ALA A 92 -3.07 2.70 11.08
N GLY A 93 -4.37 2.96 11.20
CA GLY A 93 -5.04 4.08 10.51
C GLY A 93 -4.54 5.45 10.99
N ILE A 94 -4.40 5.61 12.32
CA ILE A 94 -3.86 6.84 12.94
C ILE A 94 -2.39 7.04 12.52
N THR A 95 -1.58 5.98 12.54
CA THR A 95 -0.18 6.00 12.08
C THR A 95 -0.07 6.56 10.67
N HIS A 96 -0.89 6.07 9.75
CA HIS A 96 -0.91 6.56 8.38
C HIS A 96 -1.20 8.05 8.30
N LEU A 97 -2.31 8.48 8.89
CA LEU A 97 -2.75 9.88 8.87
C LEU A 97 -1.72 10.81 9.50
N TRP A 98 -1.23 10.46 10.69
CA TRP A 98 -0.26 11.28 11.42
C TRP A 98 1.02 11.46 10.61
N PHE A 99 1.58 10.37 10.05
CA PHE A 99 2.79 10.44 9.25
C PHE A 99 2.63 11.31 7.99
N VAL A 100 1.54 11.15 7.23
CA VAL A 100 1.30 11.99 6.03
C VAL A 100 0.98 13.44 6.38
N THR A 101 0.52 13.72 7.61
CA THR A 101 0.30 15.07 8.10
C THR A 101 1.60 15.74 8.53
N LEU A 102 2.50 15.03 9.21
CA LEU A 102 3.85 15.54 9.51
C LEU A 102 4.67 15.80 8.25
N HIS A 103 4.48 14.96 7.23
CA HIS A 103 5.15 15.07 5.93
C HIS A 103 6.68 15.24 6.06
N PRO A 104 7.40 14.33 6.76
CA PRO A 104 8.75 14.62 7.24
C PRO A 104 9.82 14.59 6.16
N PHE A 105 9.54 14.13 4.94
CA PHE A 105 10.49 14.07 3.82
C PHE A 105 10.09 14.99 2.68
N GLU A 106 11.04 15.37 1.81
CA GLU A 106 10.74 16.18 0.61
C GLU A 106 9.90 15.40 -0.44
N ASP A 107 10.00 14.05 -0.47
CA ASP A 107 9.16 13.15 -1.26
C ASP A 107 9.10 11.76 -0.60
N GLY A 108 8.25 10.88 -1.10
CA GLY A 108 8.14 9.49 -0.63
C GLY A 108 7.26 9.29 0.61
N ASN A 109 6.71 10.36 1.21
CA ASN A 109 5.92 10.27 2.43
C ASN A 109 4.74 9.29 2.30
N GLY A 110 4.00 9.33 1.20
CA GLY A 110 2.90 8.40 0.97
C GLY A 110 3.34 6.93 0.83
N ARG A 111 4.55 6.67 0.29
CA ARG A 111 5.10 5.30 0.19
C ARG A 111 5.52 4.78 1.56
N ILE A 112 6.16 5.62 2.36
CA ILE A 112 6.57 5.28 3.73
C ILE A 112 5.34 5.14 4.64
N ALA A 113 4.33 6.01 4.52
CA ALA A 113 3.07 5.87 5.27
C ALA A 113 2.39 4.52 5.02
N ARG A 114 2.35 4.05 3.77
CA ARG A 114 1.83 2.71 3.46
C ARG A 114 2.69 1.60 4.06
N ALA A 115 4.02 1.73 4.05
CA ALA A 115 4.91 0.76 4.69
C ALA A 115 4.71 0.73 6.22
N LEU A 116 4.51 1.89 6.85
CA LEU A 116 4.16 2.00 8.27
C LEU A 116 2.80 1.34 8.56
N THR A 117 1.80 1.59 7.72
CA THR A 117 0.49 0.91 7.82
C THR A 117 0.65 -0.60 7.74
N ASP A 118 1.42 -1.09 6.76
CA ASP A 118 1.69 -2.51 6.58
C ASP A 118 2.41 -3.10 7.80
N MET A 119 3.36 -2.37 8.39
CA MET A 119 4.04 -2.76 9.62
C MET A 119 3.07 -2.88 10.81
N MET A 120 2.21 -1.89 11.00
CA MET A 120 1.25 -1.87 12.12
C MET A 120 0.20 -2.98 11.99
N LEU A 121 -0.32 -3.21 10.78
CA LEU A 121 -1.27 -4.29 10.51
C LEU A 121 -0.60 -5.67 10.68
N ALA A 122 0.67 -5.84 10.28
CA ALA A 122 1.39 -7.10 10.52
C ALA A 122 1.60 -7.39 12.01
N ARG A 123 1.84 -6.35 12.81
CA ARG A 123 1.90 -6.47 14.28
C ARG A 123 0.55 -6.88 14.87
N SER A 124 -0.54 -6.30 14.37
CA SER A 124 -1.91 -6.65 14.76
C SER A 124 -2.24 -8.11 14.44
N ASP A 125 -1.94 -8.55 13.23
CA ASP A 125 -2.25 -9.90 12.76
C ASP A 125 -1.35 -10.97 13.42
N LYS A 126 -0.26 -10.57 14.08
CA LYS A 126 0.79 -11.46 14.62
C LYS A 126 1.32 -12.43 13.56
N GLN A 127 1.25 -12.06 12.29
CA GLN A 127 1.65 -12.88 11.15
C GLN A 127 2.59 -12.10 10.23
N ARG A 128 3.63 -12.79 9.77
CA ARG A 128 4.61 -12.24 8.83
C ARG A 128 4.04 -12.06 7.43
N TYR A 129 3.18 -12.98 7.00
CA TYR A 129 2.63 -13.00 5.66
C TYR A 129 1.17 -12.55 5.68
N ARG A 130 0.87 -11.53 4.88
CA ARG A 130 -0.46 -11.03 4.67
C ARG A 130 -0.86 -11.26 3.22
N PHE A 131 -2.08 -11.75 3.02
CA PHE A 131 -2.60 -12.04 1.68
C PHE A 131 -3.40 -10.88 1.09
N TYR A 132 -3.49 -9.74 1.79
CA TYR A 132 -4.16 -8.53 1.33
C TYR A 132 -3.18 -7.36 1.19
N SER A 133 -3.55 -6.36 0.37
CA SER A 133 -2.70 -5.20 0.11
C SER A 133 -3.48 -3.91 0.25
N MET A 134 -3.23 -3.18 1.34
CA MET A 134 -3.74 -1.82 1.54
C MET A 134 -3.26 -0.88 0.43
N SER A 135 -2.01 -0.98 0.01
CA SER A 135 -1.45 -0.16 -1.06
C SER A 135 -2.19 -0.32 -2.39
N THR A 136 -2.60 -1.54 -2.74
CA THR A 136 -3.39 -1.82 -3.95
C THR A 136 -4.78 -1.23 -3.82
N GLN A 137 -5.43 -1.37 -2.67
CA GLN A 137 -6.78 -0.86 -2.46
C GLN A 137 -6.81 0.67 -2.42
N ILE A 138 -5.87 1.32 -1.72
CA ILE A 138 -5.70 2.79 -1.73
C ILE A 138 -5.53 3.30 -3.17
N ARG A 139 -4.76 2.58 -4.03
CA ARG A 139 -4.60 2.96 -5.43
C ARG A 139 -5.91 2.89 -6.22
N LYS A 140 -6.76 1.88 -5.97
CA LYS A 140 -8.09 1.76 -6.57
C LYS A 140 -9.02 2.89 -6.13
N GLU A 141 -8.91 3.33 -4.88
CA GLU A 141 -9.73 4.38 -4.28
C GLU A 141 -9.02 5.74 -4.22
N ARG A 142 -8.03 5.96 -5.11
CA ARG A 142 -7.09 7.09 -5.06
C ARG A 142 -7.78 8.44 -4.87
N THR A 143 -8.83 8.72 -5.59
CA THR A 143 -9.56 9.99 -5.51
C THR A 143 -10.18 10.19 -4.13
N LYS A 144 -10.86 9.17 -3.60
CA LYS A 144 -11.46 9.20 -2.25
C LYS A 144 -10.38 9.38 -1.18
N TYR A 145 -9.25 8.68 -1.32
CA TYR A 145 -8.11 8.80 -0.41
C TYR A 145 -7.62 10.25 -0.27
N TYR A 146 -7.36 10.92 -1.39
CA TYR A 146 -6.90 12.31 -1.33
C TYR A 146 -7.97 13.27 -0.82
N GLN A 147 -9.23 13.06 -1.16
CA GLN A 147 -10.35 13.88 -0.66
C GLN A 147 -10.50 13.78 0.85
N ILE A 148 -10.47 12.55 1.40
CA ILE A 148 -10.60 12.38 2.85
C ILE A 148 -9.37 12.89 3.60
N LEU A 149 -8.15 12.72 3.06
CA LEU A 149 -6.95 13.31 3.63
C LEU A 149 -7.06 14.83 3.71
N GLU A 150 -7.35 15.49 2.58
CA GLU A 150 -7.48 16.96 2.52
C GLU A 150 -8.54 17.46 3.50
N LYS A 151 -9.72 16.80 3.55
CA LYS A 151 -10.79 17.13 4.48
C LYS A 151 -10.36 17.00 5.94
N THR A 152 -9.68 15.90 6.29
CA THR A 152 -9.26 15.65 7.66
C THR A 152 -8.13 16.58 8.08
N GLN A 153 -7.14 16.82 7.23
CA GLN A 153 -6.00 17.68 7.51
C GLN A 153 -6.35 19.16 7.62
N LYS A 154 -7.45 19.59 6.98
CA LYS A 154 -7.98 20.98 7.06
C LYS A 154 -9.09 21.12 8.11
N GLY A 155 -9.53 20.02 8.69
CA GLY A 155 -10.63 19.97 9.64
C GLY A 155 -10.20 20.24 11.08
N THR A 156 -11.03 19.75 12.00
CA THR A 156 -10.76 19.72 13.44
C THR A 156 -9.90 18.50 13.79
N LEU A 157 -9.72 18.26 15.10
CA LEU A 157 -9.05 17.03 15.59
C LEU A 157 -9.94 15.77 15.50
N ASP A 158 -11.17 15.89 15.01
CA ASP A 158 -12.02 14.74 14.75
C ASP A 158 -11.57 14.01 13.48
N ILE A 159 -11.02 12.82 13.67
CA ILE A 159 -10.53 11.94 12.61
C ILE A 159 -11.49 10.78 12.31
N THR A 160 -12.71 10.79 12.82
CA THR A 160 -13.69 9.70 12.66
C THR A 160 -13.93 9.38 11.19
N GLY A 161 -14.10 10.40 10.34
CA GLY A 161 -14.29 10.20 8.90
C GLY A 161 -13.11 9.55 8.20
N TRP A 162 -11.88 9.84 8.65
CA TRP A 162 -10.67 9.17 8.17
C TRP A 162 -10.64 7.70 8.58
N LEU A 163 -10.92 7.40 9.85
CA LEU A 163 -10.91 6.03 10.37
C LEU A 163 -12.01 5.18 9.71
N ASP A 164 -13.20 5.74 9.50
CA ASP A 164 -14.27 5.06 8.76
C ASP A 164 -13.81 4.69 7.33
N TRP A 165 -13.24 5.64 6.61
CA TRP A 165 -12.69 5.37 5.27
C TRP A 165 -11.57 4.32 5.31
N PHE A 166 -10.66 4.40 6.28
CA PHE A 166 -9.54 3.47 6.42
C PHE A 166 -10.01 2.04 6.68
N LEU A 167 -10.96 1.86 7.59
CA LEU A 167 -11.54 0.54 7.90
C LEU A 167 -12.29 -0.04 6.70
N ASN A 168 -13.06 0.77 5.97
CA ASN A 168 -13.73 0.33 4.74
C ASN A 168 -12.71 -0.05 3.64
N CYS A 169 -11.62 0.70 3.50
CA CYS A 169 -10.53 0.39 2.57
C CYS A 169 -9.86 -0.95 2.95
N LEU A 170 -9.61 -1.19 4.23
CA LEU A 170 -9.08 -2.46 4.72
C LEU A 170 -10.04 -3.62 4.45
N LEU A 171 -11.32 -3.46 4.75
CA LEU A 171 -12.36 -4.45 4.48
C LEU A 171 -12.41 -4.81 2.97
N ASN A 172 -12.33 -3.81 2.10
CA ASN A 172 -12.31 -4.03 0.65
C ASN A 172 -11.03 -4.77 0.20
N ALA A 173 -9.88 -4.47 0.82
CA ALA A 173 -8.63 -5.18 0.57
C ALA A 173 -8.72 -6.67 0.98
N LEU A 174 -9.34 -6.96 2.13
CA LEU A 174 -9.58 -8.32 2.60
C LEU A 174 -10.52 -9.08 1.66
N LYS A 175 -11.67 -8.51 1.29
CA LYS A 175 -12.62 -9.12 0.33
C LYS A 175 -11.98 -9.42 -1.03
N ALA A 176 -11.15 -8.50 -1.53
CA ALA A 176 -10.41 -8.72 -2.77
C ALA A 176 -9.43 -9.89 -2.65
N SER A 177 -8.79 -10.03 -1.51
CA SER A 177 -7.88 -11.14 -1.21
C SER A 177 -8.61 -12.48 -1.13
N GLU A 178 -9.74 -12.55 -0.45
CA GLU A 178 -10.58 -13.75 -0.37
C GLU A 178 -10.96 -14.26 -1.78
N THR A 179 -11.34 -13.35 -2.67
CA THR A 179 -11.67 -13.69 -4.06
C THR A 179 -10.47 -14.32 -4.80
N ILE A 180 -9.27 -13.78 -4.60
CA ILE A 180 -8.05 -14.30 -5.24
C ILE A 180 -7.68 -15.67 -4.63
N LEU A 181 -7.69 -15.79 -3.31
CA LEU A 181 -7.40 -17.04 -2.61
C LEU A 181 -8.39 -18.14 -2.99
N GLY A 182 -9.68 -17.81 -3.08
CA GLY A 182 -10.71 -18.74 -3.53
C GLY A 182 -10.40 -19.33 -4.91
N LYS A 183 -9.97 -18.51 -5.87
CA LYS A 183 -9.54 -18.99 -7.20
C LYS A 183 -8.33 -19.90 -7.14
N VAL A 184 -7.32 -19.54 -6.34
CA VAL A 184 -6.09 -20.33 -6.19
C VAL A 184 -6.40 -21.70 -5.55
N ILE A 185 -7.21 -21.72 -4.48
CA ILE A 185 -7.63 -22.94 -3.80
C ILE A 185 -8.46 -23.82 -4.76
N PHE A 186 -9.42 -23.21 -5.48
CA PHE A 186 -10.22 -23.92 -6.48
C PHE A 186 -9.35 -24.59 -7.55
N LYS A 187 -8.38 -23.85 -8.10
CA LYS A 187 -7.43 -24.38 -9.10
C LYS A 187 -6.55 -25.51 -8.52
N HIS A 188 -6.06 -25.34 -7.28
CA HIS A 188 -5.31 -26.37 -6.59
C HIS A 188 -6.13 -27.65 -6.41
N ASN A 189 -7.34 -27.52 -5.86
CA ASN A 189 -8.23 -28.65 -5.62
C ASN A 189 -8.61 -29.37 -6.92
N PHE A 190 -8.87 -28.61 -7.98
CA PHE A 190 -9.13 -29.16 -9.31
C PHE A 190 -7.98 -30.07 -9.78
N TRP A 191 -6.74 -29.59 -9.69
CA TRP A 191 -5.57 -30.35 -10.09
C TRP A 191 -5.29 -31.54 -9.16
N PHE A 192 -5.49 -31.36 -7.88
CA PHE A 192 -5.33 -32.42 -6.89
C PHE A 192 -6.30 -33.57 -7.15
N GLN A 193 -7.57 -33.31 -7.32
CA GLN A 193 -8.61 -34.28 -7.61
C GLN A 193 -8.44 -34.99 -8.98
N ASN A 194 -7.78 -34.35 -9.91
CA ASN A 194 -7.54 -34.89 -11.25
C ASN A 194 -6.08 -35.34 -11.49
N SER A 195 -5.29 -35.48 -10.44
CA SER A 195 -3.85 -35.84 -10.53
C SER A 195 -3.59 -37.18 -11.20
N GLY A 196 -4.52 -38.15 -11.09
CA GLY A 196 -4.41 -39.45 -11.72
C GLY A 196 -4.91 -39.53 -13.17
N LYS A 197 -5.44 -38.42 -13.74
CA LYS A 197 -5.93 -38.41 -15.12
C LYS A 197 -4.81 -38.10 -16.10
N ILE A 198 -4.76 -38.86 -17.20
CA ILE A 198 -3.83 -38.58 -18.30
C ILE A 198 -4.35 -37.36 -19.06
N ILE A 199 -3.68 -36.25 -18.91
CA ILE A 199 -4.02 -34.96 -19.55
C ILE A 199 -2.79 -34.51 -20.35
N ASN A 200 -2.95 -34.28 -21.66
CA ASN A 200 -1.88 -33.80 -22.50
C ASN A 200 -1.61 -32.29 -22.28
N ASP A 201 -0.48 -31.78 -22.76
CA ASP A 201 -0.05 -30.40 -22.53
C ASP A 201 -1.03 -29.34 -23.09
N ARG A 202 -1.69 -29.64 -24.22
CA ARG A 202 -2.69 -28.75 -24.81
C ARG A 202 -3.93 -28.65 -23.92
N GLN A 203 -4.42 -29.79 -23.44
CA GLN A 203 -5.53 -29.83 -22.47
C GLN A 203 -5.17 -29.09 -21.19
N ARG A 204 -3.98 -29.35 -20.64
CA ARG A 204 -3.47 -28.67 -19.42
C ARG A 204 -3.41 -27.16 -19.62
N LYS A 205 -2.94 -26.70 -20.77
CA LYS A 205 -2.87 -25.26 -21.11
C LYS A 205 -4.25 -24.61 -21.09
N ILE A 206 -5.21 -25.22 -21.76
CA ILE A 206 -6.59 -24.68 -21.85
C ILE A 206 -7.26 -24.72 -20.48
N LEU A 207 -7.16 -25.85 -19.75
CA LEU A 207 -7.72 -25.95 -18.41
C LEU A 207 -7.15 -24.87 -17.47
N ASN A 208 -5.85 -24.63 -17.51
CA ASN A 208 -5.25 -23.55 -16.73
C ASN A 208 -5.83 -22.17 -17.13
N MET A 209 -6.00 -21.88 -18.42
CA MET A 209 -6.61 -20.63 -18.87
C MET A 209 -8.05 -20.46 -18.39
N LEU A 210 -8.85 -21.53 -18.44
CA LEU A 210 -10.23 -21.53 -17.94
C LEU A 210 -10.27 -21.31 -16.42
N LEU A 211 -9.41 -22.00 -15.67
CA LEU A 211 -9.29 -21.87 -14.22
C LEU A 211 -8.78 -20.48 -13.79
N ASP A 212 -7.98 -19.83 -14.61
CA ASP A 212 -7.44 -18.47 -14.38
C ASP A 212 -8.44 -17.36 -14.74
N GLY A 213 -9.63 -17.72 -15.26
CA GLY A 213 -10.69 -16.77 -15.56
C GLY A 213 -10.71 -16.32 -17.02
N PHE A 214 -10.60 -17.26 -17.95
CA PHE A 214 -10.76 -16.98 -19.39
C PHE A 214 -12.11 -16.30 -19.67
N GLU A 215 -12.06 -15.16 -20.37
CA GLU A 215 -13.25 -14.41 -20.72
C GLU A 215 -13.86 -14.91 -22.04
N GLY A 216 -15.18 -15.14 -22.01
CA GLY A 216 -15.97 -15.61 -23.17
C GLY A 216 -16.04 -17.13 -23.27
N ASN A 217 -16.68 -17.61 -24.34
CA ASN A 217 -16.90 -19.04 -24.59
C ASN A 217 -15.68 -19.67 -25.29
N MET A 218 -15.22 -20.81 -24.78
CA MET A 218 -14.22 -21.63 -25.45
C MET A 218 -14.92 -22.48 -26.52
N ASN A 219 -14.46 -22.36 -27.76
CA ASN A 219 -14.89 -23.19 -28.88
C ASN A 219 -13.68 -23.83 -29.58
N THR A 220 -13.94 -24.75 -30.49
CA THR A 220 -12.88 -25.52 -31.22
C THR A 220 -11.89 -24.61 -31.95
N SER A 221 -12.38 -23.53 -32.61
CA SER A 221 -11.50 -22.58 -33.31
C SER A 221 -10.58 -21.84 -32.35
N LYS A 222 -11.08 -21.36 -31.20
CA LYS A 222 -10.26 -20.72 -30.17
C LYS A 222 -9.27 -21.70 -29.57
N TRP A 223 -9.71 -22.93 -29.32
CA TRP A 223 -8.84 -24.01 -28.82
C TRP A 223 -7.68 -24.24 -29.79
N ALA A 224 -7.98 -24.47 -31.07
CA ALA A 224 -6.98 -24.72 -32.10
C ALA A 224 -5.97 -23.56 -32.23
N ASN A 225 -6.45 -22.31 -32.21
CA ASN A 225 -5.57 -21.13 -32.24
C ASN A 225 -4.66 -21.04 -31.00
N ILE A 226 -5.18 -21.26 -29.82
CA ILE A 226 -4.42 -21.19 -28.57
C ILE A 226 -3.38 -22.30 -28.49
N CYS A 227 -3.75 -23.51 -28.94
CA CYS A 227 -2.91 -24.70 -28.93
C CYS A 227 -2.01 -24.82 -30.17
N LYS A 228 -2.16 -23.93 -31.16
CA LYS A 228 -1.44 -23.97 -32.44
C LYS A 228 -1.55 -25.37 -33.10
N CYS A 229 -2.78 -25.86 -33.24
CA CYS A 229 -3.07 -27.15 -33.88
C CYS A 229 -4.23 -27.01 -34.86
N SER A 230 -4.46 -28.05 -35.69
CA SER A 230 -5.64 -28.12 -36.56
C SER A 230 -6.92 -28.26 -35.71
N GLN A 231 -8.05 -28.02 -36.34
CA GLN A 231 -9.38 -28.16 -35.71
C GLN A 231 -9.92 -29.61 -35.78
N ASP A 232 -9.22 -30.46 -36.55
CA ASP A 232 -9.57 -31.85 -36.76
C ASP A 232 -8.99 -32.76 -35.67
#